data_25ad309f21a4f5a90007a2bae36efc1f
#
_entry.id   25ad309f21a4f5a90007a2bae36efc1f
#
_cell.length_a   1.000
_cell.length_b   1.000
_cell.length_c   1.000
_cell.angle_alpha   90.00
_cell.angle_beta   90.00
_cell.angle_gamma   90.00
#
_symmetry.space_group_name_H-M   'P 1'
#
loop_
_entity.id
_entity.type
_entity.pdbx_description
1 polymer ?
#
loop_
_entity_poly.entity_id
_entity_poly.type
_entity_poly.pdbx_seq_one_letter_code
_entity_poly.pdbx_strand_id
1 'polypeptide(L)'
;MMFRYEAKTAQELPYYDKSPLVVMVLEENEVFFGTNIHYYKPKDRVGIIEYIREIKESGVGDYKGFLFGSAGFHKYLKSNVRSLFLDVAASEWEKAALLPAEEFVRNLGGAEISISGRSIYK
;
A
#
# COMPACT_ATOMS: atom_id res chain seq x y z
N MET A 1 -5.12 -5.99 -0.88
CA MET A 1 -4.35 -7.04 -1.57
C MET A 1 -2.87 -6.87 -1.25
N MET A 2 -2.18 -7.97 -1.14
CA MET A 2 -0.74 -8.01 -0.82
C MET A 2 0.02 -8.65 -1.99
N PHE A 3 1.26 -8.20 -2.23
CA PHE A 3 2.12 -8.72 -3.28
C PHE A 3 3.56 -8.28 -3.05
N ARG A 4 4.48 -8.84 -3.82
CA ARG A 4 5.89 -8.40 -3.84
C ARG A 4 6.07 -7.45 -5.01
N TYR A 5 6.78 -6.37 -4.77
CA TYR A 5 6.96 -5.31 -5.77
C TYR A 5 8.41 -4.84 -5.84
N GLU A 6 8.88 -4.57 -7.06
CA GLU A 6 10.17 -3.97 -7.32
C GLU A 6 9.96 -2.76 -8.21
N ALA A 7 10.19 -1.57 -7.68
CA ALA A 7 9.91 -0.32 -8.40
C ALA A 7 10.81 -0.18 -9.63
N LYS A 8 10.22 0.26 -10.74
CA LYS A 8 10.93 0.46 -12.02
C LYS A 8 12.08 1.45 -11.89
N THR A 9 11.86 2.51 -11.12
CA THR A 9 12.83 3.59 -10.91
C THR A 9 13.37 3.55 -9.49
N ALA A 10 13.68 2.35 -8.98
CA ALA A 10 14.11 2.16 -7.59
C ALA A 10 15.28 3.06 -7.21
N GLN A 11 16.23 3.30 -8.13
CA GLN A 11 17.40 4.13 -7.87
C GLN A 11 17.05 5.62 -7.75
N GLU A 12 15.94 6.05 -8.34
CA GLU A 12 15.49 7.44 -8.33
C GLU A 12 14.51 7.73 -7.19
N LEU A 13 13.90 6.69 -6.62
CA LEU A 13 12.95 6.85 -5.53
C LEU A 13 13.67 7.03 -4.20
N PRO A 14 13.17 7.91 -3.32
CA PRO A 14 13.74 8.03 -1.97
C PRO A 14 13.54 6.75 -1.16
N TYR A 15 12.42 6.05 -1.37
CA TYR A 15 12.11 4.77 -0.75
C TYR A 15 10.86 4.17 -1.41
N TYR A 16 10.63 2.87 -1.20
CA TYR A 16 9.36 2.22 -1.55
C TYR A 16 9.18 0.96 -0.69
N ASP A 17 7.96 0.45 -0.67
CA ASP A 17 7.63 -0.78 0.07
C ASP A 17 7.68 -1.97 -0.88
N LYS A 18 8.50 -2.98 -0.56
CA LYS A 18 8.63 -4.20 -1.36
C LYS A 18 7.49 -5.18 -1.15
N SER A 19 6.71 -5.02 -0.09
CA SER A 19 5.61 -5.92 0.27
C SER A 19 4.35 -5.12 0.61
N PRO A 20 3.80 -4.37 -0.37
CA PRO A 20 2.69 -3.48 -0.09
C PRO A 20 1.39 -4.21 0.27
N LEU A 21 0.59 -3.56 1.11
CA LEU A 21 -0.80 -3.93 1.39
C LEU A 21 -1.68 -2.82 0.82
N VAL A 22 -2.28 -3.07 -0.33
CA VAL A 22 -2.93 -2.04 -1.14
C VAL A 22 -4.45 -2.20 -1.17
N VAL A 23 -5.15 -1.09 -0.96
CA VAL A 23 -6.56 -0.97 -1.32
C VAL A 23 -6.61 -0.38 -2.72
N MET A 24 -7.01 -1.19 -3.69
CA MET A 24 -7.00 -0.79 -5.09
C MET A 24 -8.14 0.19 -5.39
N VAL A 25 -7.79 1.27 -6.09
CA VAL A 25 -8.74 2.31 -6.49
C VAL A 25 -9.14 2.15 -7.95
N LEU A 26 -8.17 1.93 -8.83
CA LEU A 26 -8.37 1.85 -10.28
C LEU A 26 -7.40 0.86 -10.89
N GLU A 27 -7.89 0.04 -11.81
CA GLU A 27 -7.06 -0.88 -12.57
C GLU A 27 -7.18 -0.59 -14.07
N GLU A 28 -6.02 -0.54 -14.74
CA GLU A 28 -5.91 -0.43 -16.19
C GLU A 28 -5.10 -1.62 -16.73
N ASN A 29 -4.87 -1.69 -18.06
CA ASN A 29 -4.24 -2.87 -18.66
C ASN A 29 -2.86 -3.20 -18.08
N GLU A 30 -1.99 -2.21 -17.95
CA GLU A 30 -0.59 -2.40 -17.54
C GLU A 30 -0.26 -1.87 -16.15
N VAL A 31 -1.18 -1.11 -15.57
CA VAL A 31 -0.97 -0.44 -14.30
C VAL A 31 -2.19 -0.56 -13.40
N PHE A 32 -1.97 -0.37 -12.10
CA PHE A 32 -3.07 -0.14 -11.17
C PHE A 32 -2.68 0.93 -10.17
N PHE A 33 -3.70 1.56 -9.60
CA PHE A 33 -3.54 2.62 -8.62
C PHE A 33 -4.21 2.19 -7.33
N GLY A 34 -3.56 2.44 -6.22
CA GLY A 34 -4.12 2.10 -4.93
C GLY A 34 -3.38 2.77 -3.79
N THR A 35 -3.95 2.62 -2.61
CA THR A 35 -3.38 3.15 -1.38
C THR A 35 -2.71 2.03 -0.59
N ASN A 36 -1.41 2.18 -0.34
CA ASN A 36 -0.67 1.27 0.50
C ASN A 36 -0.87 1.66 1.97
N ILE A 37 -1.55 0.79 2.71
CA ILE A 37 -1.89 1.03 4.11
C ILE A 37 -0.63 1.08 4.99
N HIS A 38 0.46 0.46 4.57
CA HIS A 38 1.72 0.46 5.31
C HIS A 38 2.33 1.86 5.49
N TYR A 39 1.92 2.85 4.70
CA TYR A 39 2.40 4.22 4.84
C TYR A 39 1.82 4.95 6.05
N TYR A 40 0.77 4.39 6.67
CA TYR A 40 0.19 4.97 7.88
C TYR A 40 0.81 4.35 9.13
N LYS A 41 0.80 5.11 10.22
CA LYS A 41 1.25 4.59 11.53
C LYS A 41 0.42 3.36 11.90
N PRO A 42 1.03 2.29 12.43
CA PRO A 42 0.30 1.08 12.80
C PRO A 42 -0.92 1.35 13.70
N LYS A 43 -0.79 2.28 14.64
CA LYS A 43 -1.89 2.65 15.55
C LYS A 43 -3.11 3.25 14.83
N ASP A 44 -2.91 3.82 13.64
CA ASP A 44 -3.97 4.48 12.88
C ASP A 44 -4.61 3.57 11.83
N ARG A 45 -3.96 2.46 11.49
CA ARG A 45 -4.40 1.57 10.39
C ARG A 45 -5.77 0.96 10.60
N VAL A 46 -6.06 0.50 11.82
CA VAL A 46 -7.36 -0.10 12.13
C VAL A 46 -8.48 0.92 11.95
N GLY A 47 -8.30 2.13 12.46
CA GLY A 47 -9.30 3.20 12.31
C GLY A 47 -9.52 3.59 10.85
N ILE A 48 -8.45 3.65 10.06
CA ILE A 48 -8.54 3.95 8.63
C ILE A 48 -9.33 2.86 7.89
N ILE A 49 -9.06 1.60 8.18
CA ILE A 49 -9.75 0.47 7.55
C ILE A 49 -11.23 0.44 7.96
N GLU A 50 -11.53 0.70 9.22
CA GLU A 50 -12.91 0.79 9.69
C GLU A 50 -13.66 1.91 8.98
N TYR A 51 -13.03 3.06 8.79
CA TYR A 51 -13.61 4.19 8.08
C TYR A 51 -13.89 3.82 6.61
N ILE A 52 -12.95 3.19 5.93
CA ILE A 52 -13.11 2.76 4.53
C ILE A 52 -14.27 1.76 4.42
N ARG A 53 -14.33 0.79 5.32
CA ARG A 53 -15.39 -0.22 5.33
C ARG A 53 -16.77 0.42 5.56
N GLU A 54 -16.85 1.34 6.50
CA GLU A 54 -18.11 2.01 6.83
C GLU A 54 -18.62 2.82 5.64
N ILE A 55 -17.78 3.61 4.98
CA ILE A 55 -18.15 4.38 3.80
C ILE A 55 -18.62 3.44 2.67
N LYS A 56 -17.86 2.39 2.44
CA LYS A 56 -18.15 1.42 1.36
C LYS A 56 -19.48 0.71 1.58
N GLU A 57 -19.77 0.29 2.80
CA GLU A 57 -21.00 -0.43 3.14
C GLU A 57 -22.24 0.47 3.17
N SER A 58 -22.10 1.68 3.71
CA SER A 58 -23.22 2.61 3.84
C SER A 58 -23.58 3.31 2.54
N GLY A 59 -22.66 3.37 1.59
CA GLY A 59 -22.83 4.16 0.37
C GLY A 59 -22.81 5.66 0.60
N VAL A 60 -22.54 6.11 1.82
CA VAL A 60 -22.42 7.52 2.17
C VAL A 60 -20.95 7.91 2.12
N GLY A 61 -20.65 8.97 1.38
CA GLY A 61 -19.28 9.40 1.18
C GLY A 61 -18.60 8.73 -0.01
N ASP A 62 -17.36 9.11 -0.27
CA ASP A 62 -16.57 8.63 -1.41
C ASP A 62 -15.25 8.04 -0.92
N TYR A 63 -15.26 6.72 -0.67
CA TYR A 63 -14.05 6.06 -0.20
C TYR A 63 -12.94 6.07 -1.26
N LYS A 64 -13.28 6.02 -2.55
CA LYS A 64 -12.27 6.09 -3.63
C LYS A 64 -11.62 7.46 -3.68
N GLY A 65 -12.39 8.53 -3.53
CA GLY A 65 -11.85 9.88 -3.45
C GLY A 65 -10.95 10.07 -2.24
N PHE A 66 -11.34 9.53 -1.09
CA PHE A 66 -10.51 9.53 0.11
C PHE A 66 -9.17 8.83 -0.15
N LEU A 67 -9.21 7.63 -0.73
CA LEU A 67 -8.00 6.86 -1.02
C LEU A 67 -7.14 7.53 -2.09
N PHE A 68 -7.77 8.11 -3.12
CA PHE A 68 -7.05 8.82 -4.18
C PHE A 68 -6.21 9.97 -3.65
N GLY A 69 -6.71 10.69 -2.66
CA GLY A 69 -5.98 11.79 -2.02
C GLY A 69 -5.10 11.37 -0.84
N SER A 70 -5.00 10.07 -0.53
CA SER A 70 -4.27 9.61 0.65
C SER A 70 -2.77 9.64 0.47
N ALA A 71 -2.04 9.69 1.60
CA ALA A 71 -0.59 9.75 1.62
C ALA A 71 0.09 8.51 1.02
N GLY A 72 -0.57 7.36 1.08
CA GLY A 72 -0.05 6.10 0.55
C GLY A 72 -0.49 5.77 -0.88
N PHE A 73 -1.11 6.72 -1.59
CA PHE A 73 -1.60 6.50 -2.95
C PHE A 73 -0.45 6.42 -3.94
N HIS A 74 -0.41 5.33 -4.69
CA HIS A 74 0.66 5.06 -5.65
C HIS A 74 0.13 4.42 -6.92
N LYS A 75 0.90 4.60 -7.99
CA LYS A 75 0.76 3.87 -9.24
C LYS A 75 1.71 2.68 -9.21
N TYR A 76 1.19 1.50 -9.53
CA TYR A 76 1.98 0.27 -9.61
C TYR A 76 1.98 -0.27 -11.03
N LEU A 77 3.16 -0.64 -11.52
CA LEU A 77 3.31 -1.30 -12.81
C LEU A 77 3.13 -2.80 -12.64
N LYS A 78 2.19 -3.42 -13.34
CA LYS A 78 1.93 -4.86 -13.23
C LYS A 78 3.18 -5.69 -13.57
N SER A 79 3.99 -5.22 -14.52
CA SER A 79 5.24 -5.87 -14.92
C SER A 79 6.27 -5.94 -13.81
N ASN A 80 6.16 -5.10 -12.79
CA ASN A 80 7.10 -5.04 -11.66
C ASN A 80 6.62 -5.80 -10.42
N VAL A 81 5.46 -6.43 -10.50
CA VAL A 81 4.96 -7.32 -9.44
C VAL A 81 5.73 -8.64 -9.54
N ARG A 82 6.31 -9.09 -8.41
CA ARG A 82 7.20 -10.24 -8.34
C ARG A 82 6.60 -11.46 -7.66
N SER A 83 5.30 -11.44 -7.42
CA SER A 83 4.57 -12.55 -6.81
C SER A 83 3.15 -12.62 -7.36
N LEU A 84 2.43 -13.65 -6.96
CA LEU A 84 0.98 -13.65 -7.14
C LEU A 84 0.34 -12.62 -6.22
N PHE A 85 -0.80 -12.10 -6.65
CA PHE A 85 -1.61 -11.24 -5.78
C PHE A 85 -2.31 -12.09 -4.73
N LEU A 86 -2.23 -11.68 -3.48
CA LEU A 86 -2.97 -12.29 -2.39
C LEU A 86 -4.12 -11.35 -2.02
N ASP A 87 -5.33 -11.72 -2.37
CA ASP A 87 -6.53 -10.98 -1.98
C ASP A 87 -6.84 -11.25 -0.51
N VAL A 88 -6.96 -10.19 0.26
CA VAL A 88 -7.26 -10.28 1.69
C VAL A 88 -8.76 -10.10 1.88
N ALA A 89 -9.40 -11.11 2.50
CA ALA A 89 -10.83 -11.04 2.83
C ALA A 89 -11.11 -9.84 3.72
N ALA A 90 -12.24 -9.17 3.50
CA ALA A 90 -12.60 -7.95 4.24
C ALA A 90 -12.58 -8.16 5.76
N SER A 91 -12.97 -9.34 6.23
CA SER A 91 -12.93 -9.70 7.66
C SER A 91 -11.52 -9.78 8.25
N GLU A 92 -10.49 -9.85 7.41
CA GLU A 92 -9.10 -9.97 7.83
C GLU A 92 -8.28 -8.69 7.60
N TRP A 93 -8.89 -7.62 7.12
CA TRP A 93 -8.17 -6.39 6.79
C TRP A 93 -7.43 -5.78 7.97
N GLU A 94 -8.07 -5.71 9.15
CA GLU A 94 -7.42 -5.14 10.34
C GLU A 94 -6.23 -5.98 10.77
N LYS A 95 -6.36 -7.29 10.73
CA LYS A 95 -5.26 -8.20 11.06
C LYS A 95 -4.10 -8.05 10.09
N ALA A 96 -4.41 -8.01 8.79
CA ALA A 96 -3.38 -7.84 7.75
C ALA A 96 -2.63 -6.51 7.91
N ALA A 97 -3.34 -5.44 8.24
CA ALA A 97 -2.75 -4.11 8.43
C ALA A 97 -1.78 -4.05 9.62
N LEU A 98 -1.98 -4.89 10.63
CA LEU A 98 -1.13 -4.94 11.81
C LEU A 98 0.00 -5.97 11.74
N LEU A 99 0.04 -6.80 10.69
CA LEU A 99 1.18 -7.69 10.49
C LEU A 99 2.43 -6.86 10.20
N PRO A 100 3.60 -7.23 10.76
CA PRO A 100 4.86 -6.54 10.47
C PRO A 100 5.39 -6.95 9.09
N ALA A 101 4.59 -6.74 8.05
CA ALA A 101 4.86 -7.20 6.70
C ALA A 101 5.47 -6.14 5.79
N GLU A 102 5.45 -4.87 6.20
CA GLU A 102 6.05 -3.79 5.41
C GLU A 102 7.56 -3.97 5.28
N GLU A 103 8.06 -3.73 4.06
CA GLU A 103 9.48 -3.79 3.76
C GLU A 103 9.89 -2.52 3.01
N PHE A 104 10.00 -1.42 3.74
CA PHE A 104 10.48 -0.16 3.17
C PHE A 104 11.98 -0.26 2.89
N VAL A 105 12.37 0.09 1.69
CA VAL A 105 13.77 0.05 1.25
C VAL A 105 14.13 1.31 0.49
N ARG A 106 15.42 1.61 0.50
CA ARG A 106 16.03 2.67 -0.28
C ARG A 106 17.17 2.06 -1.09
N ASN A 107 17.25 2.42 -2.37
CA ASN A 107 18.36 1.98 -3.21
C ASN A 107 19.45 3.05 -3.20
N LEU A 108 20.66 2.68 -2.74
CA LEU A 108 21.83 3.55 -2.74
C LEU A 108 22.94 2.89 -3.53
N GLY A 109 23.24 3.43 -4.71
CA GLY A 109 24.33 2.92 -5.54
C GLY A 109 24.17 1.47 -5.97
N GLY A 110 22.94 1.01 -6.17
CA GLY A 110 22.64 -0.37 -6.52
C GLY A 110 22.41 -1.31 -5.33
N ALA A 111 22.63 -0.86 -4.10
CA ALA A 111 22.36 -1.65 -2.90
C ALA A 111 21.06 -1.26 -2.24
N GLU A 112 20.26 -2.26 -1.87
CA GLU A 112 19.04 -2.03 -1.09
C GLU A 112 19.39 -1.88 0.39
N ILE A 113 18.83 -0.86 1.02
CA ILE A 113 18.97 -0.59 2.45
C ILE A 113 17.60 -0.55 3.08
N SER A 114 17.39 -1.34 4.12
CA SER A 114 16.14 -1.33 4.87
C SER A 114 15.96 -0.02 5.63
N ILE A 115 14.74 0.52 5.61
CA ILE A 115 14.39 1.76 6.26
C ILE A 115 13.32 1.48 7.32
N SER A 116 13.48 2.08 8.51
CA SER A 116 12.45 2.01 9.54
C SER A 116 11.17 2.70 9.07
N GLY A 117 10.03 2.02 9.22
CA GLY A 117 8.73 2.59 8.91
C GLY A 117 8.45 3.89 9.68
N ARG A 118 9.02 4.06 10.87
CA ARG A 118 8.85 5.26 11.68
C ARG A 118 9.23 6.55 10.97
N SER A 119 10.20 6.49 10.04
CA SER A 119 10.63 7.66 9.27
C SER A 119 9.69 7.96 8.10
N ILE A 120 8.80 7.05 7.77
CA ILE A 120 7.93 7.10 6.56
C ILE A 120 6.46 7.35 6.92
N TYR A 121 5.98 6.82 8.04
CA TYR A 121 4.56 6.88 8.42
C TYR A 121 4.02 8.30 8.44
N LYS A 122 2.81 8.44 7.92
CA LYS A 122 2.08 9.70 7.79
C LYS A 122 0.96 9.87 8.82
#